data_c06e8aea94ad5c4a51194ef59d0aa875
#
_entry.id   c06e8aea94ad5c4a51194ef59d0aa875
#
_cell.length_a   1.000
_cell.length_b   1.000
_cell.length_c   1.000
_cell.angle_alpha   90.00
_cell.angle_beta   90.00
_cell.angle_gamma   90.00
#
_symmetry.space_group_name_H-M   'P 1'
#
loop_
_entity.id
_entity.type
_entity.pdbx_description
1 polymer ?
#
loop_
_entity_poly.entity_id
_entity_poly.type
_entity_poly.pdbx_seq_one_letter_code
_entity_poly.pdbx_strand_id
1 'polypeptide(L)'
;NTIHEKVKQEKLSSPAVIVVGEVVKLQKQIQKPEDTTCHLVTKIGDQPSKLAQILKDHGYKIKELQTGEISYRYDRISKEELAKVTYLIFTSRYGVHGFMKQMKSSNLDLRDLFDKKMVVVGKKTKDVLMQYGIIADLMPEEAGEINLSELMKQEVDAKDVVWYCKGISGGEKLKKALTPICQVTEKVMYENNRKILSEIPEMKDIRSVSFTCASSARRFFDQIGEEKQQWIENIPCISIGEKTTKQLREIGVRHILESKDTTYVSMFYKIKESML
;
A
#
# COMPACT_ATOMS: atom_id res chain seq x y z
N ASN A 1 51.19 9.74 -19.85
CA ASN A 1 50.10 9.04 -19.11
C ASN A 1 49.39 8.14 -20.09
N THR A 2 49.50 6.84 -19.92
CA THR A 2 48.77 5.86 -20.72
C THR A 2 47.34 5.65 -20.21
N ILE A 3 46.45 5.21 -21.09
CA ILE A 3 45.07 4.85 -20.71
C ILE A 3 45.10 3.85 -19.55
N HIS A 4 46.05 2.93 -19.55
CA HIS A 4 46.21 1.91 -18.51
C HIS A 4 46.48 2.50 -17.11
N GLU A 5 47.28 3.56 -17.01
CA GLU A 5 47.53 4.24 -15.73
C GLU A 5 46.30 4.95 -15.22
N LYS A 6 45.53 5.62 -16.11
CA LYS A 6 44.26 6.27 -15.73
C LYS A 6 43.19 5.29 -15.28
N VAL A 7 43.01 4.16 -15.97
CA VAL A 7 42.07 3.10 -15.59
C VAL A 7 42.36 2.57 -14.18
N LYS A 8 43.63 2.40 -13.84
CA LYS A 8 44.06 1.98 -12.50
C LYS A 8 43.78 3.06 -11.44
N GLN A 9 44.12 4.33 -11.76
CA GLN A 9 43.92 5.47 -10.86
C GLN A 9 42.44 5.66 -10.51
N GLU A 10 41.56 5.57 -11.52
CA GLU A 10 40.10 5.76 -11.38
C GLU A 10 39.37 4.48 -10.92
N LYS A 11 40.10 3.39 -10.66
CA LYS A 11 39.56 2.07 -10.22
C LYS A 11 38.42 1.56 -11.11
N LEU A 12 38.50 1.78 -12.41
CA LEU A 12 37.48 1.33 -13.37
C LEU A 12 37.53 -0.20 -13.51
N SER A 13 36.35 -0.83 -13.48
CA SER A 13 36.15 -2.28 -13.65
C SER A 13 35.34 -2.60 -14.91
N SER A 14 35.45 -3.84 -15.39
CA SER A 14 34.62 -4.34 -16.50
C SER A 14 33.15 -4.52 -16.06
N PRO A 15 32.17 -4.22 -16.94
CA PRO A 15 32.31 -3.75 -18.33
C PRO A 15 32.63 -2.26 -18.43
N ALA A 16 33.55 -1.87 -19.29
CA ALA A 16 33.88 -0.47 -19.55
C ALA A 16 33.98 -0.22 -21.08
N VAL A 17 33.55 0.97 -21.51
CA VAL A 17 33.63 1.40 -22.92
C VAL A 17 34.55 2.61 -23.01
N ILE A 18 35.47 2.57 -23.96
CA ILE A 18 36.37 3.70 -24.27
C ILE A 18 35.76 4.46 -25.45
N VAL A 19 35.49 5.74 -25.27
CA VAL A 19 34.99 6.63 -26.32
C VAL A 19 36.14 7.57 -26.72
N VAL A 20 36.43 7.64 -28.02
CA VAL A 20 37.53 8.45 -28.57
C VAL A 20 37.01 9.34 -29.70
N GLY A 21 37.55 10.54 -29.83
CA GLY A 21 37.23 11.47 -30.92
C GLY A 21 36.50 12.73 -30.46
N GLU A 22 36.08 13.55 -31.43
CA GLU A 22 35.37 14.83 -31.18
C GLU A 22 34.08 14.66 -30.35
N VAL A 23 33.46 13.49 -30.40
CA VAL A 23 32.27 13.17 -29.59
C VAL A 23 32.53 13.31 -28.09
N VAL A 24 33.77 13.17 -27.62
CA VAL A 24 34.14 13.35 -26.20
C VAL A 24 33.89 14.81 -25.75
N LYS A 25 33.97 15.78 -26.66
CA LYS A 25 33.68 17.19 -26.37
C LYS A 25 32.20 17.42 -26.05
N LEU A 26 31.33 16.55 -26.53
CA LEU A 26 29.88 16.59 -26.22
C LEU A 26 29.55 16.10 -24.81
N GLN A 27 30.52 15.49 -24.08
CA GLN A 27 30.30 14.98 -22.73
C GLN A 27 29.65 16.05 -21.81
N LYS A 28 30.14 17.29 -21.86
CA LYS A 28 29.58 18.41 -21.06
C LYS A 28 28.16 18.82 -21.49
N GLN A 29 27.80 18.56 -22.73
CA GLN A 29 26.44 18.83 -23.24
C GLN A 29 25.48 17.67 -22.96
N ILE A 30 26.02 16.44 -22.87
CA ILE A 30 25.26 15.22 -22.58
C ILE A 30 25.11 15.01 -21.07
N GLN A 31 26.09 15.44 -20.27
CA GLN A 31 25.95 15.46 -18.81
C GLN A 31 24.92 16.51 -18.41
N LYS A 32 23.66 16.11 -18.39
CA LYS A 32 22.67 16.85 -17.60
C LYS A 32 23.21 16.95 -16.18
N PRO A 33 23.08 18.13 -15.51
CA PRO A 33 23.42 18.22 -14.09
C PRO A 33 22.74 17.03 -13.37
N GLU A 34 23.51 16.35 -12.54
CA GLU A 34 23.01 15.16 -11.86
C GLU A 34 21.77 15.59 -11.06
N ASP A 35 20.60 15.13 -11.48
CA ASP A 35 19.37 15.42 -10.79
C ASP A 35 19.44 14.76 -9.42
N THR A 36 19.67 15.56 -8.39
CA THR A 36 19.78 15.10 -7.00
C THR A 36 18.43 14.85 -6.37
N THR A 37 17.33 15.34 -7.01
CA THR A 37 16.00 15.19 -6.44
C THR A 37 15.50 13.75 -6.48
N CYS A 38 14.68 13.37 -5.50
CA CYS A 38 14.11 12.03 -5.41
C CYS A 38 12.58 12.07 -5.37
N HIS A 39 11.97 10.91 -5.69
CA HIS A 39 10.55 10.70 -5.48
C HIS A 39 10.33 10.16 -4.06
N LEU A 40 9.49 10.84 -3.29
CA LEU A 40 9.09 10.39 -1.97
C LEU A 40 7.90 9.44 -2.09
N VAL A 41 8.07 8.22 -1.60
CA VAL A 41 7.01 7.19 -1.64
C VAL A 41 6.53 6.91 -0.21
N THR A 42 5.30 7.29 0.10
CA THR A 42 4.73 6.99 1.42
C THR A 42 4.22 5.56 1.48
N LYS A 43 4.41 4.91 2.64
CA LYS A 43 3.96 3.54 2.86
C LYS A 43 3.37 3.33 4.25
N ILE A 44 2.62 2.23 4.40
CA ILE A 44 2.13 1.70 5.67
C ILE A 44 2.73 0.31 5.86
N GLY A 45 3.23 0.04 7.07
CA GLY A 45 3.91 -1.21 7.43
C GLY A 45 5.37 -1.23 7.02
N ASP A 46 6.08 -2.27 7.46
CA ASP A 46 7.54 -2.38 7.36
C ASP A 46 8.02 -2.84 5.97
N GLN A 47 7.16 -3.55 5.23
CA GLN A 47 7.51 -4.10 3.94
C GLN A 47 7.85 -3.00 2.92
N PRO A 48 8.83 -3.23 2.04
CA PRO A 48 9.15 -2.32 0.95
C PRO A 48 7.91 -2.01 0.10
N SER A 49 7.79 -0.77 -0.36
CA SER A 49 6.70 -0.39 -1.25
C SER A 49 6.91 -1.00 -2.65
N LYS A 50 5.87 -1.66 -3.18
CA LYS A 50 5.90 -2.13 -4.58
C LYS A 50 6.10 -0.98 -5.58
N LEU A 51 5.54 0.21 -5.30
CA LEU A 51 5.78 1.40 -6.13
C LEU A 51 7.25 1.82 -6.07
N ALA A 52 7.85 1.83 -4.88
CA ALA A 52 9.26 2.16 -4.72
C ALA A 52 10.17 1.19 -5.47
N GLN A 53 9.84 -0.10 -5.46
CA GLN A 53 10.58 -1.10 -6.24
C GLN A 53 10.47 -0.83 -7.74
N ILE A 54 9.26 -0.61 -8.28
CA ILE A 54 9.05 -0.28 -9.69
C ILE A 54 9.87 0.96 -10.09
N LEU A 55 9.86 2.01 -9.27
CA LEU A 55 10.62 3.23 -9.55
C LEU A 55 12.13 2.97 -9.57
N LYS A 56 12.66 2.22 -8.59
CA LYS A 56 14.08 1.83 -8.54
C LYS A 56 14.51 1.03 -9.76
N ASP A 57 13.71 0.05 -10.17
CA ASP A 57 13.98 -0.80 -11.33
C ASP A 57 14.05 0.00 -12.65
N HIS A 58 13.43 1.19 -12.67
CA HIS A 58 13.49 2.14 -13.80
C HIS A 58 14.51 3.28 -13.58
N GLY A 59 15.41 3.16 -12.61
CA GLY A 59 16.50 4.10 -12.39
C GLY A 59 16.14 5.40 -11.66
N TYR A 60 14.96 5.48 -11.04
CA TYR A 60 14.59 6.67 -10.28
C TYR A 60 15.21 6.69 -8.89
N LYS A 61 15.71 7.86 -8.46
CA LYS A 61 16.09 8.09 -7.07
C LYS A 61 14.81 8.18 -6.22
N ILE A 62 14.71 7.36 -5.18
CA ILE A 62 13.55 7.34 -4.30
C ILE A 62 13.94 7.37 -2.82
N LYS A 63 13.07 7.96 -2.00
CA LYS A 63 13.07 7.81 -0.55
C LYS A 63 11.72 7.25 -0.10
N GLU A 64 11.73 6.17 0.70
CA GLU A 64 10.50 5.66 1.29
C GLU A 64 10.26 6.30 2.64
N LEU A 65 9.00 6.69 2.91
CA LEU A 65 8.58 7.27 4.16
C LEU A 65 7.43 6.45 4.76
N GLN A 66 7.68 5.86 5.92
CA GLN A 66 6.67 5.07 6.60
C GLN A 66 5.78 5.98 7.47
N THR A 67 4.57 6.26 7.00
CA THR A 67 3.59 7.12 7.69
C THR A 67 2.69 6.36 8.66
N GLY A 68 2.73 5.03 8.61
CA GLY A 68 1.93 4.19 9.49
C GLY A 68 2.52 2.81 9.68
N GLU A 69 2.13 2.19 10.76
CA GLU A 69 2.49 0.81 11.11
C GLU A 69 1.27 -0.03 11.42
N ILE A 70 1.39 -1.33 11.16
CA ILE A 70 0.33 -2.30 11.43
C ILE A 70 0.66 -3.07 12.70
N SER A 71 -0.15 -2.88 13.71
CA SER A 71 -0.10 -3.65 14.95
C SER A 71 -1.19 -4.72 14.91
N TYR A 72 -0.79 -5.99 14.92
CA TYR A 72 -1.75 -7.10 14.94
C TYR A 72 -2.24 -7.34 16.36
N ARG A 73 -3.53 -7.68 16.49
CA ARG A 73 -4.09 -8.18 17.74
C ARG A 73 -3.87 -9.68 17.85
N TYR A 74 -3.65 -10.13 19.06
CA TYR A 74 -3.40 -11.55 19.38
C TYR A 74 -4.48 -12.10 20.31
N ASP A 75 -5.74 -11.66 20.14
CA ASP A 75 -6.87 -12.19 20.87
C ASP A 75 -7.00 -13.70 20.56
N ARG A 76 -7.26 -14.50 21.58
CA ARG A 76 -7.43 -15.94 21.38
C ARG A 76 -8.73 -16.23 20.65
N ILE A 77 -8.67 -17.15 19.71
CA ILE A 77 -9.84 -17.72 19.05
C ILE A 77 -10.20 -19.00 19.79
N SER A 78 -11.43 -19.09 20.33
CA SER A 78 -11.96 -20.33 20.85
C SER A 78 -12.34 -21.26 19.70
N LYS A 79 -11.96 -22.55 19.83
CA LYS A 79 -12.33 -23.57 18.84
C LYS A 79 -13.84 -23.77 18.75
N GLU A 80 -14.52 -23.70 19.90
CA GLU A 80 -15.97 -23.85 20.02
C GLU A 80 -16.71 -22.65 19.39
N GLU A 81 -16.17 -21.43 19.51
CA GLU A 81 -16.72 -20.27 18.82
C GLU A 81 -16.50 -20.36 17.30
N LEU A 82 -15.29 -20.72 16.89
CA LEU A 82 -14.95 -20.88 15.48
C LEU A 82 -15.80 -21.97 14.81
N ALA A 83 -16.08 -23.07 15.51
CA ALA A 83 -16.90 -24.17 14.98
C ALA A 83 -18.32 -23.74 14.60
N LYS A 84 -18.86 -22.65 15.20
CA LYS A 84 -20.20 -22.12 14.90
C LYS A 84 -20.20 -21.18 13.71
N VAL A 85 -19.04 -20.72 13.24
CA VAL A 85 -18.92 -19.72 12.17
C VAL A 85 -19.15 -20.39 10.83
N THR A 86 -19.99 -19.77 10.00
CA THR A 86 -20.25 -20.22 8.62
C THR A 86 -19.45 -19.40 7.61
N TYR A 87 -19.29 -18.08 7.84
CA TYR A 87 -18.57 -17.19 6.95
C TYR A 87 -17.48 -16.41 7.67
N LEU A 88 -16.29 -16.39 7.07
CA LEU A 88 -15.16 -15.55 7.46
C LEU A 88 -14.96 -14.47 6.40
N ILE A 89 -15.24 -13.22 6.73
CA ILE A 89 -15.18 -12.10 5.79
C ILE A 89 -13.96 -11.23 6.04
N PHE A 90 -13.15 -11.02 5.01
CA PHE A 90 -11.94 -10.22 5.06
C PHE A 90 -12.02 -9.01 4.11
N THR A 91 -11.99 -7.81 4.66
CA THR A 91 -12.01 -6.56 3.88
C THR A 91 -10.63 -5.95 3.66
N SER A 92 -9.58 -6.63 4.13
CA SER A 92 -8.19 -6.20 3.91
C SER A 92 -7.20 -7.36 4.00
N ARG A 93 -6.05 -7.20 3.33
CA ARG A 93 -4.92 -8.13 3.46
C ARG A 93 -4.42 -8.25 4.91
N TYR A 94 -4.46 -7.17 5.66
CA TYR A 94 -4.04 -7.17 7.07
C TYR A 94 -5.04 -7.92 7.97
N GLY A 95 -6.33 -7.93 7.61
CA GLY A 95 -7.34 -8.76 8.26
C GLY A 95 -7.00 -10.25 8.11
N VAL A 96 -6.62 -10.69 6.91
CA VAL A 96 -6.17 -12.08 6.66
C VAL A 96 -4.94 -12.41 7.50
N HIS A 97 -3.88 -11.58 7.41
CA HIS A 97 -2.65 -11.81 8.19
C HIS A 97 -2.92 -11.85 9.71
N GLY A 98 -3.75 -10.94 10.22
CA GLY A 98 -4.11 -10.89 11.63
C GLY A 98 -4.87 -12.15 12.08
N PHE A 99 -5.86 -12.59 11.29
CA PHE A 99 -6.62 -13.79 11.56
C PHE A 99 -5.72 -15.03 11.59
N MET A 100 -4.85 -15.21 10.60
CA MET A 100 -3.92 -16.35 10.57
C MET A 100 -2.92 -16.35 11.73
N LYS A 101 -2.51 -15.17 12.20
CA LYS A 101 -1.68 -15.04 13.41
C LYS A 101 -2.46 -15.44 14.67
N GLN A 102 -3.72 -15.03 14.80
CA GLN A 102 -4.59 -15.42 15.92
C GLN A 102 -4.89 -16.92 15.91
N MET A 103 -5.17 -17.52 14.75
CA MET A 103 -5.31 -18.96 14.57
C MET A 103 -4.08 -19.69 15.14
N LYS A 104 -2.88 -19.31 14.66
CA LYS A 104 -1.62 -19.89 15.12
C LYS A 104 -1.41 -19.75 16.63
N SER A 105 -1.65 -18.57 17.19
CA SER A 105 -1.50 -18.32 18.64
C SER A 105 -2.52 -19.05 19.49
N SER A 106 -3.63 -19.48 18.88
CA SER A 106 -4.70 -20.27 19.52
C SER A 106 -4.55 -21.78 19.33
N ASN A 107 -3.43 -22.25 18.75
CA ASN A 107 -3.19 -23.66 18.37
C ASN A 107 -4.26 -24.22 17.42
N LEU A 108 -4.79 -23.36 16.53
CA LEU A 108 -5.71 -23.74 15.47
C LEU A 108 -4.97 -23.77 14.13
N ASP A 109 -5.44 -24.60 13.21
CA ASP A 109 -4.85 -24.72 11.87
C ASP A 109 -5.93 -24.74 10.76
N LEU A 110 -5.49 -24.97 9.52
CA LEU A 110 -6.39 -24.91 8.35
C LEU A 110 -7.51 -25.95 8.38
N ARG A 111 -7.36 -27.04 9.13
CA ARG A 111 -8.38 -28.07 9.30
C ARG A 111 -9.59 -27.56 10.08
N ASP A 112 -9.37 -26.58 10.96
CA ASP A 112 -10.45 -25.92 11.71
C ASP A 112 -11.28 -24.98 10.84
N LEU A 113 -10.87 -24.76 9.58
CA LEU A 113 -11.54 -23.91 8.59
C LEU A 113 -12.27 -24.69 7.50
N PHE A 114 -12.25 -26.02 7.54
CA PHE A 114 -12.70 -26.90 6.45
C PHE A 114 -14.16 -26.64 6.01
N ASP A 115 -15.05 -26.36 6.95
CA ASP A 115 -16.47 -26.12 6.70
C ASP A 115 -16.87 -24.63 6.63
N LYS A 116 -15.90 -23.73 6.59
CA LYS A 116 -16.10 -22.29 6.59
C LYS A 116 -15.99 -21.72 5.19
N LYS A 117 -16.88 -20.79 4.83
CA LYS A 117 -16.78 -20.05 3.59
C LYS A 117 -15.92 -18.81 3.77
N MET A 118 -14.89 -18.68 2.93
CA MET A 118 -13.94 -17.57 2.92
C MET A 118 -14.39 -16.49 1.95
N VAL A 119 -14.63 -15.29 2.46
CA VAL A 119 -15.13 -14.17 1.68
C VAL A 119 -14.14 -13.02 1.71
N VAL A 120 -13.85 -12.45 0.54
CA VAL A 120 -12.89 -11.34 0.41
C VAL A 120 -13.49 -10.16 -0.35
N VAL A 121 -13.08 -8.95 0.02
CA VAL A 121 -13.57 -7.71 -0.61
C VAL A 121 -13.02 -7.50 -2.03
N GLY A 122 -11.94 -8.16 -2.41
CA GLY A 122 -11.32 -7.96 -3.72
C GLY A 122 -9.97 -8.66 -3.88
N LYS A 123 -9.43 -8.57 -5.08
CA LYS A 123 -8.27 -9.33 -5.57
C LYS A 123 -7.05 -9.30 -4.65
N LYS A 124 -6.65 -8.10 -4.15
CA LYS A 124 -5.47 -7.99 -3.27
C LYS A 124 -5.61 -8.80 -1.97
N THR A 125 -6.83 -8.91 -1.44
CA THR A 125 -7.12 -9.70 -0.25
C THR A 125 -7.18 -11.19 -0.59
N LYS A 126 -7.77 -11.55 -1.74
CA LYS A 126 -7.76 -12.91 -2.28
C LYS A 126 -6.35 -13.45 -2.46
N ASP A 127 -5.45 -12.66 -3.06
CA ASP A 127 -4.06 -13.07 -3.31
C ASP A 127 -3.32 -13.38 -1.99
N VAL A 128 -3.60 -12.63 -0.92
CA VAL A 128 -3.01 -12.90 0.40
C VAL A 128 -3.60 -14.16 1.03
N LEU A 129 -4.91 -14.39 0.92
CA LEU A 129 -5.54 -15.61 1.41
C LEU A 129 -4.94 -16.85 0.72
N MET A 130 -4.70 -16.76 -0.59
CA MET A 130 -4.06 -17.82 -1.39
C MET A 130 -2.62 -18.12 -0.92
N GLN A 131 -1.86 -17.14 -0.41
CA GLN A 131 -0.53 -17.38 0.16
C GLN A 131 -0.55 -18.30 1.38
N TYR A 132 -1.69 -18.39 2.06
CA TYR A 132 -1.93 -19.33 3.15
C TYR A 132 -2.53 -20.66 2.67
N GLY A 133 -2.64 -20.89 1.36
CA GLY A 133 -3.21 -22.10 0.78
C GLY A 133 -4.74 -22.15 0.80
N ILE A 134 -5.41 -21.02 1.02
CA ILE A 134 -6.86 -20.92 1.08
C ILE A 134 -7.39 -20.19 -0.14
N ILE A 135 -8.34 -20.80 -0.84
CA ILE A 135 -9.06 -20.18 -1.96
C ILE A 135 -10.30 -19.46 -1.41
N ALA A 136 -10.53 -18.22 -1.83
CA ALA A 136 -11.74 -17.51 -1.45
C ALA A 136 -12.95 -18.09 -2.19
N ASP A 137 -14.01 -18.41 -1.45
CA ASP A 137 -15.28 -18.91 -2.00
C ASP A 137 -16.07 -17.79 -2.68
N LEU A 138 -16.08 -16.59 -2.10
CA LEU A 138 -16.85 -15.46 -2.57
C LEU A 138 -16.00 -14.19 -2.65
N MET A 139 -16.20 -13.45 -3.73
CA MET A 139 -15.61 -12.13 -3.96
C MET A 139 -16.53 -11.34 -4.90
N PRO A 140 -16.91 -10.08 -4.60
CA PRO A 140 -17.69 -9.27 -5.51
C PRO A 140 -16.90 -8.96 -6.80
N GLU A 141 -17.58 -8.78 -7.92
CA GLU A 141 -16.96 -8.42 -9.21
C GLU A 141 -16.18 -7.13 -9.11
N GLU A 142 -16.79 -6.12 -8.50
CA GLU A 142 -16.14 -4.86 -8.19
C GLU A 142 -15.79 -4.78 -6.71
N ALA A 143 -14.53 -4.47 -6.42
CA ALA A 143 -14.05 -4.37 -5.04
C ALA A 143 -14.71 -3.19 -4.30
N GLY A 144 -15.26 -3.45 -3.12
CA GLY A 144 -15.86 -2.43 -2.28
C GLY A 144 -16.75 -3.00 -1.20
N GLU A 145 -16.87 -2.28 -0.07
CA GLU A 145 -17.68 -2.74 1.06
C GLU A 145 -19.17 -2.78 0.71
N ILE A 146 -19.64 -1.89 -0.18
CA ILE A 146 -21.05 -1.86 -0.64
C ILE A 146 -21.33 -3.11 -1.47
N ASN A 147 -20.53 -3.37 -2.51
CA ASN A 147 -20.71 -4.52 -3.39
C ASN A 147 -20.57 -5.85 -2.63
N LEU A 148 -19.64 -5.90 -1.67
CA LEU A 148 -19.54 -7.05 -0.75
C LEU A 148 -20.78 -7.22 0.10
N SER A 149 -21.37 -6.13 0.58
CA SER A 149 -22.61 -6.19 1.38
C SER A 149 -23.81 -6.71 0.56
N GLU A 150 -23.93 -6.26 -0.70
CA GLU A 150 -25.01 -6.73 -1.59
C GLU A 150 -24.81 -8.22 -1.96
N LEU A 151 -23.60 -8.64 -2.26
CA LEU A 151 -23.29 -10.06 -2.48
C LEU A 151 -23.68 -10.89 -1.26
N MET A 152 -23.24 -10.47 -0.06
CA MET A 152 -23.48 -11.24 1.16
C MET A 152 -24.95 -11.32 1.56
N LYS A 153 -25.78 -10.29 1.27
CA LYS A 153 -27.24 -10.34 1.49
C LYS A 153 -27.93 -11.46 0.70
N GLN A 154 -27.36 -11.85 -0.45
CA GLN A 154 -27.89 -12.92 -1.29
C GLN A 154 -27.44 -14.32 -0.83
N GLU A 155 -26.34 -14.38 -0.08
CA GLU A 155 -25.68 -15.63 0.30
C GLU A 155 -26.02 -16.11 1.71
N VAL A 156 -26.33 -15.19 2.65
CA VAL A 156 -26.56 -15.51 4.06
C VAL A 156 -28.03 -15.67 4.40
N ASP A 157 -28.31 -16.57 5.34
CA ASP A 157 -29.65 -16.72 5.95
C ASP A 157 -29.60 -16.58 7.49
N ALA A 158 -30.76 -16.69 8.13
CA ALA A 158 -30.92 -16.44 9.57
C ALA A 158 -30.13 -17.39 10.49
N LYS A 159 -29.71 -18.56 9.99
CA LYS A 159 -28.92 -19.55 10.77
C LYS A 159 -27.43 -19.28 10.69
N ASP A 160 -26.98 -18.42 9.77
CA ASP A 160 -25.57 -18.17 9.53
C ASP A 160 -24.93 -17.34 10.64
N VAL A 161 -23.68 -17.66 10.92
CA VAL A 161 -22.82 -16.93 11.84
C VAL A 161 -21.65 -16.35 11.05
N VAL A 162 -21.58 -15.04 10.97
CA VAL A 162 -20.56 -14.32 10.21
C VAL A 162 -19.53 -13.69 11.14
N TRP A 163 -18.26 -14.01 10.93
CA TRP A 163 -17.16 -13.24 11.50
C TRP A 163 -16.64 -12.23 10.49
N TYR A 164 -16.78 -10.95 10.82
CA TYR A 164 -16.25 -9.83 10.03
C TYR A 164 -14.86 -9.44 10.56
N CYS A 165 -13.82 -9.96 9.89
CA CYS A 165 -12.41 -9.76 10.24
C CYS A 165 -11.88 -8.45 9.64
N LYS A 166 -11.72 -7.42 10.47
CA LYS A 166 -11.42 -6.04 10.03
C LYS A 166 -10.32 -5.37 10.86
N GLY A 167 -9.85 -4.22 10.41
CA GLY A 167 -9.08 -3.30 11.25
C GLY A 167 -9.98 -2.50 12.19
N ILE A 168 -9.42 -1.95 13.27
CA ILE A 168 -10.19 -1.20 14.27
C ILE A 168 -10.99 -0.03 13.65
N SER A 169 -10.42 0.64 12.66
CA SER A 169 -11.07 1.73 11.91
C SER A 169 -11.83 1.27 10.66
N GLY A 170 -12.06 -0.04 10.51
CA GLY A 170 -12.82 -0.58 9.38
C GLY A 170 -14.29 -0.13 9.40
N GLY A 171 -14.91 -0.05 8.21
CA GLY A 171 -16.29 0.40 8.05
C GLY A 171 -17.31 -0.46 8.80
N GLU A 172 -18.49 0.08 8.98
CA GLU A 172 -19.62 -0.60 9.64
C GLU A 172 -20.73 -0.99 8.66
N LYS A 173 -20.59 -0.64 7.38
CA LYS A 173 -21.63 -0.83 6.37
C LYS A 173 -22.02 -2.29 6.23
N LEU A 174 -21.03 -3.18 6.15
CA LEU A 174 -21.26 -4.61 6.05
C LEU A 174 -22.02 -5.16 7.27
N LYS A 175 -21.60 -4.79 8.49
CA LYS A 175 -22.29 -5.20 9.71
C LYS A 175 -23.75 -4.73 9.71
N LYS A 176 -23.96 -3.42 9.44
CA LYS A 176 -25.32 -2.86 9.39
C LYS A 176 -26.21 -3.54 8.35
N ALA A 177 -25.62 -3.95 7.22
CA ALA A 177 -26.35 -4.63 6.15
C ALA A 177 -26.76 -6.07 6.50
N LEU A 178 -25.94 -6.80 7.26
CA LEU A 178 -26.13 -8.22 7.55
C LEU A 178 -26.80 -8.49 8.90
N THR A 179 -26.66 -7.63 9.89
CA THR A 179 -27.27 -7.81 11.23
C THR A 179 -28.80 -8.05 11.21
N PRO A 180 -29.59 -7.48 10.28
CA PRO A 180 -31.02 -7.82 10.18
C PRO A 180 -31.30 -9.24 9.68
N ILE A 181 -30.31 -9.92 9.07
CA ILE A 181 -30.49 -11.22 8.40
C ILE A 181 -29.88 -12.35 9.24
N CYS A 182 -28.66 -12.16 9.77
CA CYS A 182 -27.89 -13.20 10.43
C CYS A 182 -27.08 -12.68 11.62
N GLN A 183 -26.46 -13.59 12.36
CA GLN A 183 -25.56 -13.20 13.45
C GLN A 183 -24.22 -12.69 12.91
N VAL A 184 -23.86 -11.44 13.18
CA VAL A 184 -22.58 -10.84 12.76
C VAL A 184 -21.73 -10.47 13.96
N THR A 185 -20.52 -11.00 14.03
CA THR A 185 -19.50 -10.66 15.03
C THR A 185 -18.31 -9.97 14.35
N GLU A 186 -18.03 -8.74 14.76
CA GLU A 186 -16.80 -8.05 14.34
C GLU A 186 -15.61 -8.58 15.12
N LYS A 187 -14.60 -9.03 14.40
CA LYS A 187 -13.31 -9.45 14.96
C LYS A 187 -12.23 -8.47 14.52
N VAL A 188 -11.71 -7.70 15.46
CA VAL A 188 -10.63 -6.73 15.17
C VAL A 188 -9.32 -7.46 15.09
N MET A 189 -8.72 -7.48 13.90
CA MET A 189 -7.49 -8.23 13.61
C MET A 189 -6.23 -7.38 13.72
N TYR A 190 -6.34 -6.07 13.50
CA TYR A 190 -5.20 -5.17 13.47
C TYR A 190 -5.61 -3.71 13.69
N GLU A 191 -4.62 -2.93 14.03
CA GLU A 191 -4.69 -1.47 14.08
C GLU A 191 -3.69 -0.88 13.11
N ASN A 192 -4.08 0.21 12.46
CA ASN A 192 -3.18 0.97 11.59
C ASN A 192 -2.81 2.27 12.33
N ASN A 193 -1.72 2.23 13.07
CA ASN A 193 -1.27 3.32 13.90
C ASN A 193 -0.47 4.35 13.10
N ARG A 194 -0.52 5.62 13.52
CA ARG A 194 0.35 6.66 12.99
C ARG A 194 1.79 6.35 13.41
N LYS A 195 2.71 6.42 12.46
CA LYS A 195 4.14 6.42 12.76
C LYS A 195 4.67 7.84 12.76
N ILE A 196 5.41 8.18 13.78
CA ILE A 196 6.12 9.46 13.85
C ILE A 196 7.26 9.41 12.86
N LEU A 197 7.36 10.43 12.02
CA LEU A 197 8.40 10.56 11.02
C LEU A 197 9.66 11.10 11.72
N SER A 198 10.72 10.30 11.71
CA SER A 198 12.01 10.70 12.34
C SER A 198 12.72 11.80 11.55
N GLU A 199 12.48 11.83 10.24
CA GLU A 199 13.09 12.78 9.31
C GLU A 199 12.19 12.99 8.10
N ILE A 200 11.88 14.24 7.81
CA ILE A 200 11.23 14.66 6.58
C ILE A 200 12.32 15.28 5.69
N PRO A 201 12.51 14.80 4.46
CA PRO A 201 13.52 15.37 3.55
C PRO A 201 13.22 16.86 3.28
N GLU A 202 14.26 17.63 3.03
CA GLU A 202 14.09 19.01 2.60
C GLU A 202 13.32 19.07 1.26
N MET A 203 12.41 20.01 1.14
CA MET A 203 11.53 20.14 -0.04
C MET A 203 12.34 20.27 -1.35
N LYS A 204 13.48 20.97 -1.32
CA LYS A 204 14.37 21.14 -2.48
C LYS A 204 14.88 19.82 -3.07
N ASP A 205 14.96 18.76 -2.24
CA ASP A 205 15.44 17.45 -2.63
C ASP A 205 14.30 16.54 -3.14
N ILE A 206 13.05 17.04 -3.11
CA ILE A 206 11.89 16.26 -3.47
C ILE A 206 11.27 16.74 -4.77
N ARG A 207 11.15 15.82 -5.73
CA ARG A 207 10.48 16.04 -7.01
C ARG A 207 8.98 15.83 -6.93
N SER A 208 8.54 14.81 -6.21
CA SER A 208 7.12 14.51 -6.00
C SER A 208 6.91 13.61 -4.78
N VAL A 209 5.67 13.55 -4.30
CA VAL A 209 5.26 12.64 -3.21
C VAL A 209 4.13 11.75 -3.69
N SER A 210 4.25 10.44 -3.45
CA SER A 210 3.24 9.45 -3.81
C SER A 210 2.50 8.91 -2.60
N PHE A 211 1.16 8.89 -2.69
CA PHE A 211 0.27 8.42 -1.64
C PHE A 211 -0.57 7.24 -2.12
N THR A 212 -0.41 6.09 -1.48
CA THR A 212 -1.12 4.86 -1.78
C THR A 212 -2.42 4.68 -0.98
N CYS A 213 -2.73 5.62 -0.10
CA CYS A 213 -4.00 5.71 0.63
C CYS A 213 -4.20 7.09 1.27
N ALA A 214 -5.45 7.45 1.55
CA ALA A 214 -5.84 8.72 2.16
C ALA A 214 -5.22 8.95 3.55
N SER A 215 -5.11 7.90 4.38
CA SER A 215 -4.51 8.01 5.71
C SER A 215 -3.01 8.34 5.66
N SER A 216 -2.27 7.86 4.66
CA SER A 216 -0.87 8.26 4.47
C SER A 216 -0.74 9.74 4.13
N ALA A 217 -1.62 10.27 3.26
CA ALA A 217 -1.63 11.68 2.93
C ALA A 217 -1.88 12.55 4.17
N ARG A 218 -2.95 12.26 4.92
CA ARG A 218 -3.25 12.98 6.17
C ARG A 218 -2.06 12.96 7.13
N ARG A 219 -1.55 11.77 7.45
CA ARG A 219 -0.46 11.59 8.43
C ARG A 219 0.83 12.29 8.03
N PHE A 220 1.12 12.33 6.72
CA PHE A 220 2.27 13.05 6.19
C PHE A 220 2.11 14.56 6.43
N PHE A 221 1.02 15.14 5.94
CA PHE A 221 0.78 16.59 6.07
C PHE A 221 0.51 17.06 7.50
N ASP A 222 0.09 16.19 8.40
CA ASP A 222 -0.04 16.49 9.83
C ASP A 222 1.32 16.55 10.56
N GLN A 223 2.42 16.16 9.88
CA GLN A 223 3.75 16.09 10.49
C GLN A 223 4.80 17.02 9.86
N ILE A 224 4.49 17.66 8.74
CA ILE A 224 5.41 18.58 8.05
C ILE A 224 5.62 19.89 8.86
N GLY A 225 4.68 20.25 9.73
CA GLY A 225 4.81 21.46 10.54
C GLY A 225 4.67 22.76 9.73
N GLU A 226 5.56 23.74 9.97
CA GLU A 226 5.48 25.08 9.40
C GLU A 226 5.67 25.13 7.89
N GLU A 227 6.40 24.18 7.32
CA GLU A 227 6.62 24.11 5.87
C GLU A 227 5.39 23.58 5.09
N LYS A 228 4.34 23.18 5.79
CA LYS A 228 3.15 22.53 5.19
C LYS A 228 2.60 23.33 4.00
N GLN A 229 2.53 24.65 4.12
CA GLN A 229 1.99 25.50 3.07
C GLN A 229 2.85 25.45 1.79
N GLN A 230 4.16 25.46 1.93
CA GLN A 230 5.09 25.37 0.80
C GLN A 230 5.00 24.02 0.09
N TRP A 231 4.85 22.92 0.86
CA TRP A 231 4.64 21.58 0.31
C TRP A 231 3.33 21.47 -0.48
N ILE A 232 2.24 22.04 0.05
CA ILE A 232 0.93 22.07 -0.58
C ILE A 232 0.97 22.82 -1.93
N GLU A 233 1.72 23.89 -2.00
CA GLU A 233 1.77 24.78 -3.17
C GLU A 233 2.72 24.31 -4.26
N ASN A 234 3.83 23.67 -3.91
CA ASN A 234 4.93 23.46 -4.83
C ASN A 234 5.21 22.01 -5.21
N ILE A 235 4.89 21.04 -4.32
CA ILE A 235 5.25 19.65 -4.58
C ILE A 235 4.09 18.87 -5.23
N PRO A 236 4.32 18.29 -6.42
CA PRO A 236 3.34 17.40 -7.04
C PRO A 236 3.05 16.18 -6.17
N CYS A 237 1.76 15.93 -5.89
CA CYS A 237 1.30 14.79 -5.13
C CYS A 237 0.61 13.78 -6.05
N ILE A 238 1.14 12.56 -6.10
CA ILE A 238 0.59 11.48 -6.91
C ILE A 238 -0.31 10.62 -6.02
N SER A 239 -1.58 10.53 -6.38
CA SER A 239 -2.57 9.70 -5.67
C SER A 239 -2.88 8.41 -6.41
N ILE A 240 -3.11 7.34 -5.66
CA ILE A 240 -3.49 6.03 -6.22
C ILE A 240 -4.92 6.00 -6.74
N GLY A 241 -5.75 6.98 -6.44
CA GLY A 241 -7.15 7.04 -6.88
C GLY A 241 -8.00 7.97 -6.03
N GLU A 242 -9.27 8.05 -6.39
CA GLU A 242 -10.25 9.03 -5.94
C GLU A 242 -10.27 9.33 -4.43
N LYS A 243 -10.32 8.29 -3.58
CA LYS A 243 -10.36 8.49 -2.11
C LYS A 243 -9.13 9.23 -1.59
N THR A 244 -7.97 8.95 -2.17
CA THR A 244 -6.71 9.62 -1.80
C THR A 244 -6.66 11.03 -2.38
N THR A 245 -7.13 11.21 -3.60
CA THR A 245 -7.26 12.52 -4.25
C THR A 245 -8.19 13.43 -3.44
N LYS A 246 -9.35 12.94 -3.02
CA LYS A 246 -10.28 13.69 -2.18
C LYS A 246 -9.60 14.17 -0.89
N GLN A 247 -8.86 13.29 -0.21
CA GLN A 247 -8.12 13.66 1.00
C GLN A 247 -7.05 14.73 0.73
N LEU A 248 -6.34 14.65 -0.38
CA LEU A 248 -5.34 15.67 -0.76
C LEU A 248 -6.00 17.03 -1.06
N ARG A 249 -7.15 17.04 -1.71
CA ARG A 249 -7.95 18.26 -1.93
C ARG A 249 -8.43 18.88 -0.62
N GLU A 250 -8.92 18.05 0.31
CA GLU A 250 -9.33 18.51 1.66
C GLU A 250 -8.16 19.12 2.46
N ILE A 251 -6.94 18.65 2.24
CA ILE A 251 -5.70 19.21 2.83
C ILE A 251 -5.34 20.55 2.16
N GLY A 252 -5.81 20.80 0.93
CA GLY A 252 -5.54 21.99 0.15
C GLY A 252 -4.42 21.85 -0.89
N VAL A 253 -3.95 20.63 -1.17
CA VAL A 253 -2.89 20.39 -2.16
C VAL A 253 -3.31 20.87 -3.53
N ARG A 254 -2.45 21.70 -4.18
CA ARG A 254 -2.74 22.31 -5.49
C ARG A 254 -2.40 21.42 -6.67
N HIS A 255 -1.27 20.74 -6.62
CA HIS A 255 -0.77 19.90 -7.70
C HIS A 255 -1.02 18.42 -7.41
N ILE A 256 -2.20 17.91 -7.81
CA ILE A 256 -2.59 16.52 -7.62
C ILE A 256 -2.66 15.80 -8.96
N LEU A 257 -1.94 14.69 -9.06
CA LEU A 257 -1.94 13.81 -10.22
C LEU A 257 -2.54 12.46 -9.80
N GLU A 258 -3.77 12.20 -10.21
CA GLU A 258 -4.46 10.94 -9.93
C GLU A 258 -4.05 9.87 -10.95
N SER A 259 -3.73 8.66 -10.49
CA SER A 259 -3.48 7.54 -11.36
C SER A 259 -4.78 7.05 -12.02
N LYS A 260 -4.69 6.59 -13.26
CA LYS A 260 -5.85 6.12 -14.05
C LYS A 260 -6.57 4.96 -13.37
N ASP A 261 -5.78 4.04 -12.81
CA ASP A 261 -6.26 2.87 -12.09
C ASP A 261 -5.66 2.83 -10.69
N THR A 262 -6.29 2.11 -9.76
CA THR A 262 -5.77 1.93 -8.38
C THR A 262 -4.61 0.93 -8.29
N THR A 263 -3.65 1.02 -9.24
CA THR A 263 -2.48 0.14 -9.34
C THR A 263 -1.17 0.92 -9.19
N TYR A 264 -0.12 0.24 -8.74
CA TYR A 264 1.22 0.84 -8.65
C TYR A 264 1.83 1.13 -10.02
N VAL A 265 1.48 0.33 -11.03
CA VAL A 265 1.92 0.53 -12.41
C VAL A 265 1.32 1.82 -12.98
N SER A 266 0.03 2.07 -12.75
CA SER A 266 -0.63 3.32 -13.17
C SER A 266 -0.03 4.54 -12.47
N MET A 267 0.29 4.43 -11.16
CA MET A 267 1.02 5.48 -10.43
C MET A 267 2.40 5.76 -11.04
N PHE A 268 3.14 4.71 -11.40
CA PHE A 268 4.44 4.84 -12.06
C PHE A 268 4.35 5.65 -13.36
N TYR A 269 3.39 5.32 -14.23
CA TYR A 269 3.19 6.07 -15.47
C TYR A 269 2.81 7.52 -15.20
N LYS A 270 2.00 7.78 -14.18
CA LYS A 270 1.63 9.16 -13.81
C LYS A 270 2.84 9.95 -13.27
N ILE A 271 3.74 9.33 -12.53
CA ILE A 271 5.02 9.93 -12.11
C ILE A 271 5.87 10.26 -13.34
N LYS A 272 5.97 9.31 -14.29
CA LYS A 272 6.73 9.52 -15.52
C LYS A 272 6.19 10.69 -16.37
N GLU A 273 4.87 10.80 -16.51
CA GLU A 273 4.22 11.92 -17.19
C GLU A 273 4.53 13.28 -16.53
N SER A 274 4.62 13.33 -15.21
CA SER A 274 4.92 14.58 -14.47
C SER A 274 6.34 15.10 -14.67
N MET A 275 7.20 14.34 -15.37
CA MET A 275 8.59 14.70 -15.62
C MET A 275 8.86 15.18 -17.06
N LEU A 276 7.85 15.06 -17.92
CA LEU A 276 7.88 15.57 -19.29
C LEU A 276 7.38 17.00 -19.32
#